data_4770de7d53179c9ce833e3ce3a5c5ffd
#
_entry.id   4770de7d53179c9ce833e3ce3a5c5ffd
#
_cell.length_a   1.000
_cell.length_b   1.000
_cell.length_c   1.000
_cell.angle_alpha   90.00
_cell.angle_beta   90.00
_cell.angle_gamma   90.00
#
_symmetry.space_group_name_H-M   'P 1'
#
loop_
_entity.id
_entity.type
_entity.pdbx_description
1 polymer ?
#
loop_
_entity_poly.entity_id
_entity_poly.type
_entity_poly.pdbx_seq_one_letter_code
_entity_poly.pdbx_strand_id
1 'polypeptide(L)'
;MNNSHNKIIMLGTGSAGVTRCYNTCFFLKTADTSLLVDAGGGNGIMSQIEKASINLTDIHHMFITHAHTDHILGAVWVVRMIMHRILGGEYKGNLNVYGNDKVINTLKQICLMTLHKNYNALFGSRIMLCEKLSGDEFQAGDISMQCFDVLSDKEKQFGFRAIMPGGATLVCMGDEPCNRANFPIARGADWLMCEAFCLYKDRDVFKPYEKFHSTAMDAGAVAAELGVKNLLLYHTEDKTLATRRTEYAREAAQSFKGNIFVPDDLEAIDID
;
A
#
# COMPACT_ATOMS: atom_id res chain seq x y z
N MET A 1 26.00 -9.35 -14.08
CA MET A 1 24.85 -8.43 -14.07
C MET A 1 23.99 -8.90 -12.92
N ASN A 2 23.88 -8.12 -11.85
CA ASN A 2 22.97 -8.46 -10.75
C ASN A 2 21.55 -8.33 -11.30
N ASN A 3 20.86 -9.45 -11.43
CA ASN A 3 19.42 -9.45 -11.64
C ASN A 3 18.76 -8.98 -10.34
N SER A 4 18.69 -7.68 -10.14
CA SER A 4 17.87 -7.09 -9.08
C SER A 4 16.42 -7.16 -9.55
N HIS A 5 15.71 -8.19 -9.14
CA HIS A 5 14.28 -8.30 -9.43
C HIS A 5 13.52 -7.32 -8.54
N ASN A 6 12.76 -6.42 -9.16
CA ASN A 6 11.80 -5.60 -8.44
C ASN A 6 10.66 -6.48 -7.92
N LYS A 7 10.19 -6.22 -6.70
CA LYS A 7 9.15 -7.05 -6.07
C LYS A 7 8.10 -6.21 -5.37
N ILE A 8 6.88 -6.71 -5.37
CA ILE A 8 5.88 -6.37 -4.36
C ILE A 8 5.94 -7.45 -3.29
N ILE A 9 6.07 -7.10 -2.01
CA ILE A 9 5.96 -8.03 -0.88
C ILE A 9 4.72 -7.63 -0.09
N MET A 10 3.65 -8.40 -0.21
CA MET A 10 2.39 -8.13 0.50
C MET A 10 2.54 -8.51 1.97
N LEU A 11 2.57 -7.54 2.88
CA LEU A 11 2.60 -7.82 4.31
C LEU A 11 1.22 -8.15 4.85
N GLY A 12 0.19 -7.54 4.27
CA GLY A 12 -1.19 -7.77 4.60
C GLY A 12 -2.09 -7.50 3.39
N THR A 13 -3.19 -8.23 3.29
CA THR A 13 -4.08 -8.23 2.14
C THR A 13 -5.54 -7.92 2.46
N GLY A 14 -5.86 -7.76 3.76
CA GLY A 14 -7.22 -7.62 4.24
C GLY A 14 -7.70 -6.20 4.44
N SER A 15 -9.01 -6.00 4.42
CA SER A 15 -9.70 -4.75 4.72
C SER A 15 -9.70 -4.44 6.23
N ALA A 16 -10.33 -3.32 6.64
CA ALA A 16 -10.29 -2.82 8.01
C ALA A 16 -10.74 -3.85 9.08
N GLY A 17 -11.81 -4.60 8.83
CA GLY A 17 -12.44 -5.47 9.83
C GLY A 17 -11.91 -6.91 9.89
N VAL A 18 -10.84 -7.23 9.18
CA VAL A 18 -10.30 -8.60 9.12
C VAL A 18 -9.59 -9.01 10.41
N THR A 19 -9.63 -10.31 10.70
CA THR A 19 -8.97 -10.90 11.88
C THR A 19 -8.16 -12.15 11.52
N ARG A 20 -8.26 -12.65 10.29
CA ARG A 20 -7.62 -13.89 9.82
C ARG A 20 -6.45 -13.64 8.88
N CYS A 21 -6.30 -12.41 8.40
CA CYS A 21 -5.16 -11.89 7.66
C CYS A 21 -4.80 -10.52 8.22
N TYR A 22 -3.68 -9.94 7.79
CA TYR A 22 -3.30 -8.61 8.23
C TYR A 22 -3.92 -7.54 7.31
N ASN A 23 -4.10 -6.31 7.84
CA ASN A 23 -4.61 -5.20 7.06
C ASN A 23 -3.66 -4.83 5.93
N THR A 24 -4.20 -4.31 4.85
CA THR A 24 -3.47 -3.98 3.62
C THR A 24 -2.24 -3.12 3.89
N CYS A 25 -1.09 -3.66 3.57
CA CYS A 25 0.18 -2.96 3.49
C CYS A 25 1.21 -3.83 2.75
N PHE A 26 2.17 -3.19 2.11
CA PHE A 26 3.15 -3.91 1.29
C PHE A 26 4.46 -3.15 1.14
N PHE A 27 5.50 -3.83 0.70
CA PHE A 27 6.72 -3.19 0.22
C PHE A 27 6.78 -3.18 -1.31
N LEU A 28 7.23 -2.05 -1.85
CA LEU A 28 7.89 -2.01 -3.15
C LEU A 28 9.39 -2.13 -2.88
N LYS A 29 9.97 -3.22 -3.34
CA LYS A 29 11.39 -3.53 -3.09
C LYS A 29 12.15 -3.58 -4.39
N THR A 30 13.29 -2.88 -4.42
CA THR A 30 14.33 -2.95 -5.46
C THR A 30 15.61 -3.52 -4.85
N ALA A 31 16.73 -3.47 -5.58
CA ALA A 31 18.04 -3.80 -5.01
C ALA A 31 18.42 -2.83 -3.87
N ASP A 32 18.11 -1.55 -4.04
CA ASP A 32 18.63 -0.47 -3.18
C ASP A 32 17.54 0.17 -2.31
N THR A 33 16.27 -0.03 -2.62
CA THR A 33 15.15 0.61 -1.92
C THR A 33 14.16 -0.40 -1.34
N SER A 34 13.71 -0.12 -0.12
CA SER A 34 12.53 -0.73 0.49
C SER A 34 11.54 0.39 0.84
N LEU A 35 10.52 0.59 0.00
CA LEU A 35 9.44 1.54 0.23
C LEU A 35 8.27 0.79 0.86
N LEU A 36 7.96 1.10 2.12
CA LEU A 36 6.75 0.61 2.78
C LEU A 36 5.55 1.44 2.35
N VAL A 37 4.50 0.80 1.88
CA VAL A 37 3.21 1.43 1.55
C VAL A 37 2.18 0.97 2.57
N ASP A 38 1.64 1.91 3.32
CA ASP A 38 0.80 1.70 4.50
C ASP A 38 1.44 0.77 5.56
N ALA A 39 0.79 0.57 6.69
CA ALA A 39 1.37 -0.23 7.75
C ALA A 39 0.35 -1.05 8.56
N GLY A 40 -0.89 -1.11 8.09
CA GLY A 40 -1.94 -1.84 8.78
C GLY A 40 -2.41 -1.19 10.09
N GLY A 41 -3.23 -1.89 10.85
CA GLY A 41 -3.99 -1.37 11.98
C GLY A 41 -3.31 -1.40 13.34
N GLY A 42 -2.03 -1.74 13.45
CA GLY A 42 -1.36 -1.76 14.75
C GLY A 42 -0.01 -2.44 14.78
N ASN A 43 0.43 -2.90 15.98
CA ASN A 43 1.77 -3.46 16.16
C ASN A 43 2.00 -4.79 15.44
N GLY A 44 0.96 -5.44 14.92
CA GLY A 44 1.08 -6.62 14.07
C GLY A 44 2.01 -6.42 12.89
N ILE A 45 2.18 -5.17 12.42
CA ILE A 45 3.15 -4.82 11.37
C ILE A 45 4.57 -5.28 11.72
N MET A 46 4.98 -5.24 13.00
CA MET A 46 6.31 -5.67 13.42
C MET A 46 6.52 -7.16 13.14
N SER A 47 5.50 -7.98 13.44
CA SER A 47 5.54 -9.42 13.13
C SER A 47 5.54 -9.69 11.62
N GLN A 48 4.82 -8.88 10.84
CA GLN A 48 4.79 -9.05 9.38
C GLN A 48 6.13 -8.68 8.74
N ILE A 49 6.77 -7.59 9.19
CA ILE A 49 8.11 -7.18 8.74
C ILE A 49 9.16 -8.26 9.09
N GLU A 50 9.11 -8.81 10.32
CA GLU A 50 10.01 -9.88 10.75
C GLU A 50 9.83 -11.15 9.91
N LYS A 51 8.59 -11.60 9.72
CA LYS A 51 8.27 -12.78 8.89
C LYS A 51 8.67 -12.61 7.42
N ALA A 52 8.56 -11.39 6.90
CA ALA A 52 9.03 -11.04 5.55
C ALA A 52 10.57 -10.95 5.46
N SER A 53 11.28 -11.14 6.58
CA SER A 53 12.75 -11.04 6.66
C SER A 53 13.27 -9.68 6.19
N ILE A 54 12.54 -8.60 6.48
CA ILE A 54 12.93 -7.23 6.17
C ILE A 54 13.51 -6.59 7.43
N ASN A 55 14.70 -5.98 7.28
CA ASN A 55 15.31 -5.28 8.39
C ASN A 55 14.74 -3.86 8.50
N LEU A 56 14.31 -3.46 9.69
CA LEU A 56 13.83 -2.10 9.95
C LEU A 56 14.86 -1.02 9.62
N THR A 57 16.14 -1.34 9.67
CA THR A 57 17.21 -0.41 9.31
C THR A 57 17.30 -0.11 7.82
N ASP A 58 16.65 -0.92 6.98
CA ASP A 58 16.64 -0.77 5.53
C ASP A 58 15.39 0.00 5.03
N ILE A 59 14.47 0.35 5.95
CA ILE A 59 13.25 1.10 5.62
C ILE A 59 13.55 2.59 5.74
N HIS A 60 13.83 3.25 4.61
CA HIS A 60 14.10 4.68 4.54
C HIS A 60 12.96 5.50 3.94
N HIS A 61 11.96 4.82 3.38
CA HIS A 61 10.83 5.42 2.71
C HIS A 61 9.54 4.74 3.14
N MET A 62 8.52 5.54 3.47
CA MET A 62 7.18 5.07 3.79
C MET A 62 6.17 6.00 3.13
N PHE A 63 5.22 5.45 2.39
CA PHE A 63 4.09 6.17 1.81
C PHE A 63 2.81 5.72 2.50
N ILE A 64 2.04 6.66 3.02
CA ILE A 64 0.74 6.37 3.64
C ILE A 64 -0.35 6.94 2.75
N THR A 65 -1.25 6.09 2.29
CA THR A 65 -2.31 6.45 1.34
C THR A 65 -3.33 7.38 1.97
N HIS A 66 -3.78 7.07 3.19
CA HIS A 66 -4.78 7.84 3.93
C HIS A 66 -4.74 7.56 5.44
N ALA A 67 -5.55 8.29 6.21
CA ALA A 67 -5.46 8.30 7.68
C ALA A 67 -6.43 7.34 8.39
N HIS A 68 -7.03 6.36 7.71
CA HIS A 68 -7.83 5.33 8.40
C HIS A 68 -6.97 4.46 9.30
N THR A 69 -7.60 3.92 10.34
CA THR A 69 -6.91 3.18 11.40
C THR A 69 -6.17 1.94 10.93
N ASP A 70 -6.71 1.25 9.92
CA ASP A 70 -6.15 0.04 9.32
C ASP A 70 -4.99 0.30 8.33
N HIS A 71 -4.62 1.57 8.11
CA HIS A 71 -3.48 1.99 7.30
C HIS A 71 -2.41 2.71 8.13
N ILE A 72 -2.82 3.62 9.05
CA ILE A 72 -1.90 4.53 9.71
C ILE A 72 -1.41 4.04 11.08
N LEU A 73 -2.17 3.23 11.84
CA LEU A 73 -1.79 2.89 13.22
C LEU A 73 -0.53 2.01 13.28
N GLY A 74 -0.31 1.16 12.30
CA GLY A 74 0.96 0.42 12.18
C GLY A 74 2.14 1.33 11.89
N ALA A 75 1.94 2.44 11.15
CA ALA A 75 3.00 3.41 10.87
C ALA A 75 3.54 4.07 12.15
N VAL A 76 2.71 4.29 13.15
CA VAL A 76 3.16 4.78 14.47
C VAL A 76 4.17 3.82 15.10
N TRP A 77 3.94 2.51 14.98
CA TRP A 77 4.86 1.48 15.47
C TRP A 77 6.16 1.42 14.69
N VAL A 78 6.09 1.50 13.36
CA VAL A 78 7.29 1.54 12.50
C VAL A 78 8.14 2.76 12.84
N VAL A 79 7.53 3.96 12.88
CA VAL A 79 8.21 5.21 13.26
C VAL A 79 8.85 5.10 14.63
N ARG A 80 8.10 4.62 15.64
CA ARG A 80 8.61 4.42 17.01
C ARG A 80 9.84 3.52 17.03
N MET A 81 9.79 2.37 16.34
CA MET A 81 10.89 1.39 16.36
C MET A 81 12.11 1.89 15.60
N ILE A 82 11.91 2.64 14.51
CA ILE A 82 13.00 3.30 13.80
C ILE A 82 13.61 4.40 14.68
N MET A 83 12.81 5.22 15.35
CA MET A 83 13.31 6.22 16.33
C MET A 83 14.13 5.58 17.44
N HIS A 84 13.71 4.42 17.94
CA HIS A 84 14.47 3.66 18.93
C HIS A 84 15.85 3.27 18.40
N ARG A 85 15.94 2.74 17.18
CA ARG A 85 17.19 2.36 16.52
C ARG A 85 18.07 3.56 16.18
N ILE A 86 17.47 4.72 15.85
CA ILE A 86 18.21 5.97 15.66
C ILE A 86 18.93 6.37 16.96
N LEU A 87 18.21 6.37 18.08
CA LEU A 87 18.81 6.73 19.39
C LEU A 87 19.83 5.69 19.85
N GLY A 88 19.69 4.44 19.49
CA GLY A 88 20.65 3.37 19.73
C GLY A 88 21.87 3.39 18.78
N GLY A 89 21.88 4.27 17.76
CA GLY A 89 22.97 4.37 16.78
C GLY A 89 22.98 3.28 15.69
N GLU A 90 21.94 2.44 15.66
CA GLU A 90 21.83 1.31 14.73
C GLU A 90 21.28 1.73 13.37
N TYR A 91 20.43 2.78 13.30
CA TYR A 91 19.80 3.27 12.08
C TYR A 91 20.58 4.44 11.48
N LYS A 92 21.00 4.32 10.23
CA LYS A 92 21.73 5.37 9.49
C LYS A 92 20.75 6.12 8.55
N GLY A 93 21.05 7.39 8.27
CA GLY A 93 20.21 8.23 7.40
C GLY A 93 18.87 8.61 8.03
N ASN A 94 17.91 8.94 7.21
CA ASN A 94 16.59 9.43 7.60
C ASN A 94 15.48 8.47 7.18
N LEU A 95 14.36 8.49 7.91
CA LEU A 95 13.10 7.95 7.43
C LEU A 95 12.29 9.10 6.81
N ASN A 96 11.92 8.96 5.54
CA ASN A 96 11.03 9.88 4.83
C ASN A 96 9.62 9.27 4.79
N VAL A 97 8.65 9.97 5.35
CA VAL A 97 7.24 9.57 5.36
C VAL A 97 6.48 10.50 4.43
N TYR A 98 5.89 9.94 3.40
CA TYR A 98 5.12 10.66 2.39
C TYR A 98 3.62 10.42 2.59
N GLY A 99 2.81 11.42 2.34
CA GLY A 99 1.35 11.35 2.38
C GLY A 99 0.73 12.72 2.21
N ASN A 100 -0.59 12.79 2.14
CA ASN A 100 -1.29 14.07 2.10
C ASN A 100 -1.21 14.78 3.47
N ASP A 101 -1.65 16.03 3.53
CA ASP A 101 -1.64 16.88 4.73
C ASP A 101 -2.31 16.21 5.94
N LYS A 102 -3.45 15.54 5.74
CA LYS A 102 -4.17 14.87 6.83
C LYS A 102 -3.38 13.69 7.38
N VAL A 103 -2.79 12.86 6.52
CA VAL A 103 -1.91 11.75 6.92
C VAL A 103 -0.74 12.26 7.75
N ILE A 104 -0.02 13.25 7.24
CA ILE A 104 1.18 13.81 7.89
C ILE A 104 0.83 14.39 9.25
N ASN A 105 -0.25 15.18 9.32
CA ASN A 105 -0.70 15.77 10.59
C ASN A 105 -1.17 14.71 11.58
N THR A 106 -1.99 13.75 11.15
CA THR A 106 -2.52 12.68 12.01
C THR A 106 -1.39 11.83 12.60
N LEU A 107 -0.48 11.34 11.76
CA LEU A 107 0.67 10.53 12.20
C LEU A 107 1.52 11.29 13.23
N LYS A 108 1.84 12.56 12.92
CA LYS A 108 2.61 13.43 13.83
C LYS A 108 1.92 13.60 15.16
N GLN A 109 0.62 13.92 15.17
CA GLN A 109 -0.14 14.14 16.42
C GLN A 109 -0.19 12.87 17.26
N ILE A 110 -0.48 11.71 16.69
CA ILE A 110 -0.48 10.44 17.43
C ILE A 110 0.89 10.20 18.06
N CYS A 111 1.98 10.38 17.30
CA CYS A 111 3.33 10.22 17.82
C CYS A 111 3.65 11.22 18.96
N LEU A 112 3.30 12.49 18.79
CA LEU A 112 3.54 13.53 19.82
C LEU A 112 2.79 13.24 21.12
N MET A 113 1.58 12.69 21.02
CA MET A 113 0.73 12.37 22.17
C MET A 113 1.12 11.08 22.89
N THR A 114 1.75 10.12 22.18
CA THR A 114 1.94 8.76 22.68
C THR A 114 3.41 8.38 22.88
N LEU A 115 4.35 9.07 22.25
CA LEU A 115 5.77 8.74 22.32
C LEU A 115 6.51 9.68 23.30
N HIS A 116 7.61 9.17 23.84
CA HIS A 116 8.47 9.95 24.75
C HIS A 116 9.12 11.12 24.01
N LYS A 117 9.34 12.24 24.73
CA LYS A 117 9.90 13.50 24.19
C LYS A 117 11.22 13.31 23.39
N ASN A 118 12.07 12.36 23.79
CA ASN A 118 13.34 12.10 23.07
C ASN A 118 13.10 11.56 21.65
N TYR A 119 12.03 10.79 21.43
CA TYR A 119 11.60 10.36 20.10
C TYR A 119 11.06 11.54 19.30
N ASN A 120 10.20 12.33 19.93
CA ASN A 120 9.57 13.49 19.28
C ASN A 120 10.59 14.54 18.80
N ALA A 121 11.75 14.64 19.46
CA ALA A 121 12.86 15.50 19.02
C ALA A 121 13.51 15.08 17.70
N LEU A 122 13.21 13.88 17.19
CA LEU A 122 13.73 13.39 15.90
C LEU A 122 12.93 13.89 14.69
N PHE A 123 11.72 14.39 14.90
CA PHE A 123 10.94 14.99 13.82
C PHE A 123 11.66 16.22 13.23
N GLY A 124 11.69 16.29 11.90
CA GLY A 124 12.36 17.37 11.17
C GLY A 124 13.89 17.24 11.06
N SER A 125 14.49 16.26 11.75
CA SER A 125 15.94 16.01 11.70
C SER A 125 16.31 14.61 11.18
N ARG A 126 15.58 13.59 11.62
CA ARG A 126 15.82 12.17 11.27
C ARG A 126 14.52 11.50 10.76
N ILE A 127 13.37 11.95 11.20
CA ILE A 127 12.06 11.56 10.69
C ILE A 127 11.51 12.75 9.90
N MET A 128 11.53 12.61 8.59
CA MET A 128 11.12 13.65 7.65
C MET A 128 9.67 13.40 7.24
N LEU A 129 8.77 14.28 7.64
CA LEU A 129 7.36 14.25 7.25
C LEU A 129 7.19 15.07 5.97
N CYS A 130 6.97 14.40 4.87
CA CYS A 130 6.99 14.96 3.52
C CYS A 130 5.56 15.03 2.98
N GLU A 131 4.85 16.12 3.30
CA GLU A 131 3.53 16.39 2.73
C GLU A 131 3.59 16.43 1.20
N LYS A 132 2.58 15.83 0.55
CA LYS A 132 2.41 15.78 -0.89
C LYS A 132 1.07 16.34 -1.32
N LEU A 133 1.08 16.96 -2.50
CA LEU A 133 -0.12 17.39 -3.20
C LEU A 133 -0.43 16.43 -4.35
N SER A 134 -1.68 16.40 -4.78
CA SER A 134 -2.06 15.61 -5.96
C SER A 134 -1.31 16.11 -7.20
N GLY A 135 -0.66 15.18 -7.89
CA GLY A 135 0.20 15.45 -9.04
C GLY A 135 1.70 15.61 -8.72
N ASP A 136 2.08 15.67 -7.43
CA ASP A 136 3.49 15.78 -7.06
C ASP A 136 4.28 14.56 -7.52
N GLU A 137 5.44 14.84 -8.13
CA GLU A 137 6.45 13.85 -8.49
C GLU A 137 7.62 13.92 -7.50
N PHE A 138 8.15 12.77 -7.10
CA PHE A 138 9.28 12.69 -6.17
C PHE A 138 10.01 11.34 -6.28
N GLN A 139 11.19 11.27 -5.68
CA GLN A 139 11.97 10.03 -5.60
C GLN A 139 11.84 9.42 -4.21
N ALA A 140 11.50 8.13 -4.15
CA ALA A 140 11.61 7.31 -2.96
C ALA A 140 12.75 6.31 -3.20
N GLY A 141 13.99 6.72 -2.88
CA GLY A 141 15.18 5.99 -3.28
C GLY A 141 15.37 5.99 -4.79
N ASP A 142 15.44 4.82 -5.40
CA ASP A 142 15.54 4.62 -6.85
C ASP A 142 14.18 4.41 -7.55
N ILE A 143 13.06 4.55 -6.82
CA ILE A 143 11.70 4.48 -7.35
C ILE A 143 11.18 5.89 -7.63
N SER A 144 10.78 6.16 -8.89
CA SER A 144 10.12 7.43 -9.23
C SER A 144 8.63 7.33 -8.93
N MET A 145 8.12 8.28 -8.14
CA MET A 145 6.74 8.29 -7.65
C MET A 145 5.98 9.50 -8.16
N GLN A 146 4.73 9.32 -8.55
CA GLN A 146 3.76 10.39 -8.75
C GLN A 146 2.50 10.06 -7.95
N CYS A 147 2.12 10.90 -6.99
CA CYS A 147 0.89 10.72 -6.24
C CYS A 147 -0.29 11.44 -6.88
N PHE A 148 -1.50 10.95 -6.64
CA PHE A 148 -2.73 11.56 -7.11
C PHE A 148 -3.87 11.35 -6.09
N ASP A 149 -4.81 12.29 -6.07
CA ASP A 149 -6.02 12.16 -5.26
C ASP A 149 -6.95 11.10 -5.89
N VAL A 150 -7.38 10.11 -5.11
CA VAL A 150 -8.33 9.09 -5.58
C VAL A 150 -9.76 9.63 -5.67
N LEU A 151 -10.00 10.85 -5.16
CA LEU A 151 -11.29 11.52 -5.11
C LEU A 151 -12.32 10.76 -4.28
N SER A 152 -11.88 10.33 -3.11
CA SER A 152 -12.70 9.61 -2.14
C SER A 152 -13.75 10.52 -1.49
N ASP A 153 -14.96 10.01 -1.33
CA ASP A 153 -16.02 10.68 -0.58
C ASP A 153 -15.92 10.43 0.94
N LYS A 154 -15.12 9.46 1.39
CA LYS A 154 -14.96 9.10 2.81
C LYS A 154 -13.87 9.91 3.49
N GLU A 155 -12.69 9.93 2.88
CA GLU A 155 -11.46 10.41 3.47
C GLU A 155 -10.50 10.84 2.37
N LYS A 156 -9.77 11.96 2.57
CA LYS A 156 -8.72 12.37 1.62
C LYS A 156 -7.69 11.25 1.49
N GLN A 157 -7.63 10.66 0.32
CA GLN A 157 -6.80 9.50 0.02
C GLN A 157 -5.97 9.73 -1.24
N PHE A 158 -4.71 9.29 -1.20
CA PHE A 158 -3.83 9.32 -2.36
C PHE A 158 -3.51 7.91 -2.85
N GLY A 159 -3.66 7.72 -4.15
CA GLY A 159 -3.00 6.67 -4.91
C GLY A 159 -1.66 7.15 -5.43
N PHE A 160 -0.94 6.28 -6.11
CA PHE A 160 0.31 6.66 -6.75
C PHE A 160 0.58 5.84 -8.01
N ARG A 161 1.35 6.45 -8.92
CA ARG A 161 2.05 5.76 -10.00
C ARG A 161 3.52 5.66 -9.62
N ALA A 162 4.09 4.47 -9.68
CA ALA A 162 5.51 4.21 -9.49
C ALA A 162 6.15 3.76 -10.81
N ILE A 163 7.37 4.24 -11.08
CA ILE A 163 8.24 3.73 -12.14
C ILE A 163 9.42 3.06 -11.43
N MET A 164 9.50 1.76 -11.59
CA MET A 164 10.54 0.95 -10.98
C MET A 164 11.85 1.05 -11.78
N PRO A 165 13.01 0.80 -11.16
CA PRO A 165 14.25 0.57 -11.94
C PRO A 165 14.02 -0.45 -13.04
N GLY A 166 14.47 -0.14 -14.26
CA GLY A 166 14.17 -0.98 -15.43
C GLY A 166 12.93 -0.54 -16.21
N GLY A 167 12.11 0.37 -15.67
CA GLY A 167 11.02 1.05 -16.38
C GLY A 167 9.63 0.43 -16.19
N ALA A 168 9.49 -0.67 -15.46
CA ALA A 168 8.18 -1.24 -15.15
C ALA A 168 7.31 -0.22 -14.39
N THR A 169 6.06 -0.07 -14.80
CA THR A 169 5.11 0.90 -14.23
C THR A 169 4.06 0.21 -13.38
N LEU A 170 3.86 0.73 -12.16
CA LEU A 170 2.87 0.23 -11.22
C LEU A 170 1.95 1.38 -10.79
N VAL A 171 0.64 1.16 -10.79
CA VAL A 171 -0.33 2.10 -10.24
C VAL A 171 -1.09 1.44 -9.10
N CYS A 172 -1.08 2.09 -7.93
CA CYS A 172 -1.86 1.71 -6.76
C CYS A 172 -3.02 2.69 -6.59
N MET A 173 -4.24 2.16 -6.58
CA MET A 173 -5.46 2.97 -6.55
C MET A 173 -5.96 3.27 -5.12
N GLY A 174 -5.23 2.81 -4.09
CA GLY A 174 -5.71 2.91 -2.70
C GLY A 174 -6.73 1.82 -2.36
N ASP A 175 -7.62 2.09 -1.39
CA ASP A 175 -8.62 1.14 -0.89
C ASP A 175 -10.06 1.46 -1.33
N GLU A 176 -10.21 2.18 -2.41
CA GLU A 176 -11.50 2.51 -3.03
C GLU A 176 -11.55 2.13 -4.51
N PRO A 177 -12.75 2.02 -5.10
CA PRO A 177 -12.92 1.80 -6.52
C PRO A 177 -12.20 2.87 -7.35
N CYS A 178 -11.57 2.46 -8.44
CA CYS A 178 -10.87 3.38 -9.31
C CYS A 178 -11.81 4.44 -9.92
N ASN A 179 -11.62 5.70 -9.54
CA ASN A 179 -12.37 6.81 -10.11
C ASN A 179 -11.95 7.04 -11.56
N ARG A 180 -12.93 7.22 -12.47
CA ARG A 180 -12.66 7.45 -13.90
C ARG A 180 -11.80 8.67 -14.20
N ALA A 181 -11.81 9.68 -13.34
CA ALA A 181 -10.92 10.84 -13.46
C ALA A 181 -9.43 10.46 -13.38
N ASN A 182 -9.11 9.35 -12.70
CA ASN A 182 -7.74 8.84 -12.55
C ASN A 182 -7.32 7.84 -13.64
N PHE A 183 -8.21 7.50 -14.59
CA PHE A 183 -7.90 6.59 -15.69
C PHE A 183 -6.69 7.03 -16.54
N PRO A 184 -6.50 8.34 -16.86
CA PRO A 184 -5.34 8.76 -17.62
C PRO A 184 -4.00 8.39 -16.99
N ILE A 185 -3.90 8.39 -15.65
CA ILE A 185 -2.66 8.06 -14.94
C ILE A 185 -2.41 6.54 -14.89
N ALA A 186 -3.48 5.73 -14.93
CA ALA A 186 -3.42 4.28 -14.82
C ALA A 186 -3.39 3.55 -16.18
N ARG A 187 -3.85 4.22 -17.25
CA ARG A 187 -3.99 3.59 -18.57
C ARG A 187 -2.65 3.05 -19.09
N GLY A 188 -2.68 1.75 -19.50
CA GLY A 188 -1.53 1.07 -20.07
C GLY A 188 -0.37 0.81 -19.11
N ALA A 189 -0.60 0.93 -17.80
CA ALA A 189 0.42 0.56 -16.82
C ALA A 189 0.73 -0.96 -16.91
N ASP A 190 1.96 -1.34 -16.53
CA ASP A 190 2.33 -2.75 -16.48
C ASP A 190 1.58 -3.46 -15.33
N TRP A 191 1.42 -2.77 -14.20
CA TRP A 191 0.74 -3.28 -13.01
C TRP A 191 -0.33 -2.32 -12.51
N LEU A 192 -1.53 -2.86 -12.24
CA LEU A 192 -2.60 -2.19 -11.54
C LEU A 192 -2.86 -2.91 -10.22
N MET A 193 -2.74 -2.21 -9.12
CA MET A 193 -3.17 -2.67 -7.81
C MET A 193 -4.53 -2.07 -7.49
N CYS A 194 -5.55 -2.91 -7.37
CA CYS A 194 -6.94 -2.53 -7.07
C CYS A 194 -7.44 -3.23 -5.82
N GLU A 195 -8.22 -2.52 -5.01
CA GLU A 195 -9.02 -3.16 -3.99
C GLU A 195 -10.09 -4.06 -4.63
N ALA A 196 -10.45 -5.14 -3.93
CA ALA A 196 -11.54 -6.03 -4.28
C ALA A 196 -12.14 -6.59 -2.99
N PHE A 197 -13.05 -5.85 -2.39
CA PHE A 197 -13.54 -6.13 -1.04
C PHE A 197 -14.13 -7.52 -0.91
N CYS A 198 -14.95 -7.96 -1.88
CA CYS A 198 -15.57 -9.28 -1.91
C CYS A 198 -15.83 -9.75 -3.35
N LEU A 199 -16.33 -10.98 -3.48
CA LEU A 199 -16.87 -11.49 -4.74
C LEU A 199 -18.20 -10.81 -5.07
N TYR A 200 -18.48 -10.59 -6.34
CA TYR A 200 -19.75 -10.02 -6.81
C TYR A 200 -20.97 -10.86 -6.37
N LYS A 201 -20.84 -12.19 -6.36
CA LYS A 201 -21.89 -13.09 -5.89
C LYS A 201 -22.26 -12.86 -4.41
N ASP A 202 -21.31 -12.36 -3.60
CA ASP A 202 -21.45 -12.15 -2.17
C ASP A 202 -21.75 -10.69 -1.80
N ARG A 203 -21.94 -9.81 -2.81
CA ARG A 203 -22.18 -8.37 -2.63
C ARG A 203 -23.36 -8.04 -1.74
N ASP A 204 -24.39 -8.87 -1.75
CA ASP A 204 -25.60 -8.65 -0.92
C ASP A 204 -25.34 -8.95 0.56
N VAL A 205 -24.32 -9.75 0.87
CA VAL A 205 -23.86 -10.07 2.23
C VAL A 205 -22.89 -9.01 2.73
N PHE A 206 -21.87 -8.68 1.94
CA PHE A 206 -20.77 -7.80 2.35
C PHE A 206 -21.05 -6.32 2.11
N LYS A 207 -22.01 -5.99 1.23
CA LYS A 207 -22.42 -4.62 0.91
C LYS A 207 -21.26 -3.71 0.49
N PRO A 208 -20.41 -4.11 -0.48
CA PRO A 208 -19.22 -3.35 -0.86
C PRO A 208 -19.58 -1.92 -1.30
N TYR A 209 -20.59 -1.75 -2.12
CA TYR A 209 -20.96 -0.44 -2.68
C TYR A 209 -21.46 0.54 -1.61
N GLU A 210 -22.15 0.05 -0.56
CA GLU A 210 -22.60 0.87 0.57
C GLU A 210 -21.39 1.35 1.43
N LYS A 211 -20.25 0.68 1.29
CA LYS A 211 -18.99 0.97 1.99
C LYS A 211 -17.96 1.66 1.10
N PHE A 212 -18.35 2.05 -0.12
CA PHE A 212 -17.45 2.63 -1.12
C PHE A 212 -16.30 1.70 -1.52
N HIS A 213 -16.61 0.42 -1.69
CA HIS A 213 -15.70 -0.61 -2.18
C HIS A 213 -16.24 -1.28 -3.44
N SER A 214 -15.40 -2.04 -4.11
CA SER A 214 -15.75 -2.81 -5.31
C SER A 214 -15.66 -4.32 -5.08
N THR A 215 -16.04 -5.06 -6.10
CA THR A 215 -15.91 -6.51 -6.16
C THR A 215 -14.75 -6.92 -7.06
N ALA A 216 -14.33 -8.19 -6.99
CA ALA A 216 -13.33 -8.73 -7.91
C ALA A 216 -13.75 -8.59 -9.39
N MET A 217 -15.05 -8.68 -9.67
CA MET A 217 -15.61 -8.47 -11.01
C MET A 217 -15.41 -7.03 -11.49
N ASP A 218 -15.69 -6.04 -10.62
CA ASP A 218 -15.54 -4.62 -10.95
C ASP A 218 -14.07 -4.27 -11.20
N ALA A 219 -13.15 -4.75 -10.34
CA ALA A 219 -11.73 -4.56 -10.51
C ALA A 219 -11.22 -5.16 -11.83
N GLY A 220 -11.71 -6.35 -12.21
CA GLY A 220 -11.41 -6.97 -13.50
C GLY A 220 -11.91 -6.13 -14.69
N ALA A 221 -13.12 -5.56 -14.60
CA ALA A 221 -13.67 -4.69 -15.64
C ALA A 221 -12.85 -3.40 -15.81
N VAL A 222 -12.44 -2.78 -14.70
CA VAL A 222 -11.56 -1.60 -14.70
C VAL A 222 -10.21 -1.92 -15.32
N ALA A 223 -9.58 -3.02 -14.93
CA ALA A 223 -8.29 -3.44 -15.49
C ALA A 223 -8.35 -3.65 -17.02
N ALA A 224 -9.45 -4.24 -17.50
CA ALA A 224 -9.69 -4.44 -18.94
C ALA A 224 -9.86 -3.09 -19.67
N GLU A 225 -10.63 -2.15 -19.12
CA GLU A 225 -10.84 -0.82 -19.70
C GLU A 225 -9.55 0.01 -19.75
N LEU A 226 -8.70 -0.13 -18.73
CA LEU A 226 -7.41 0.55 -18.64
C LEU A 226 -6.34 -0.06 -19.54
N GLY A 227 -6.50 -1.30 -20.00
CA GLY A 227 -5.54 -2.00 -20.85
C GLY A 227 -4.22 -2.28 -20.15
N VAL A 228 -4.26 -2.55 -18.84
CA VAL A 228 -3.07 -2.94 -18.07
C VAL A 228 -2.64 -4.38 -18.39
N LYS A 229 -1.41 -4.75 -18.04
CA LYS A 229 -0.92 -6.11 -18.28
C LYS A 229 -1.22 -7.06 -17.11
N ASN A 230 -1.03 -6.58 -15.89
CA ASN A 230 -1.16 -7.35 -14.67
C ASN A 230 -2.12 -6.64 -13.70
N LEU A 231 -3.03 -7.39 -13.10
CA LEU A 231 -3.95 -6.94 -12.07
C LEU A 231 -3.63 -7.65 -10.75
N LEU A 232 -3.36 -6.88 -9.69
CA LEU A 232 -3.18 -7.39 -8.34
C LEU A 232 -4.37 -6.94 -7.49
N LEU A 233 -5.10 -7.91 -6.91
CA LEU A 233 -6.26 -7.69 -6.06
C LEU A 233 -5.86 -7.79 -4.59
N TYR A 234 -6.31 -6.83 -3.80
CA TYR A 234 -6.06 -6.76 -2.35
C TYR A 234 -7.23 -6.11 -1.61
N HIS A 235 -7.08 -5.81 -0.32
CA HIS A 235 -8.08 -5.17 0.55
C HIS A 235 -9.39 -5.96 0.63
N THR A 236 -9.26 -7.28 0.79
CA THR A 236 -10.38 -8.22 0.74
C THR A 236 -11.00 -8.46 2.12
N GLU A 237 -12.21 -9.00 2.15
CA GLU A 237 -12.77 -9.64 3.35
C GLU A 237 -11.97 -10.91 3.70
N ASP A 238 -12.19 -11.47 4.92
CA ASP A 238 -11.42 -12.62 5.43
C ASP A 238 -12.24 -13.92 5.63
N LYS A 239 -13.50 -13.96 5.18
CA LYS A 239 -14.35 -15.15 5.38
C LYS A 239 -14.09 -16.22 4.33
N THR A 240 -13.65 -15.79 3.14
CA THR A 240 -13.42 -16.69 2.00
C THR A 240 -11.93 -16.93 1.70
N LEU A 241 -11.01 -16.68 2.64
CA LEU A 241 -9.55 -16.80 2.44
C LEU A 241 -9.13 -18.13 1.79
N ALA A 242 -9.74 -19.27 2.19
CA ALA A 242 -9.38 -20.58 1.66
C ALA A 242 -9.62 -20.74 0.16
N THR A 243 -10.56 -20.00 -0.41
CA THR A 243 -10.92 -20.05 -1.84
C THR A 243 -10.63 -18.74 -2.57
N ARG A 244 -10.22 -17.69 -1.82
CA ARG A 244 -10.04 -16.31 -2.31
C ARG A 244 -9.24 -16.27 -3.60
N ARG A 245 -8.04 -16.85 -3.61
CA ARG A 245 -7.15 -16.81 -4.77
C ARG A 245 -7.85 -17.29 -6.05
N THR A 246 -8.50 -18.45 -5.98
CA THR A 246 -9.15 -19.05 -7.14
C THR A 246 -10.43 -18.33 -7.54
N GLU A 247 -11.29 -18.00 -6.57
CA GLU A 247 -12.59 -17.42 -6.84
C GLU A 247 -12.48 -15.97 -7.33
N TYR A 248 -11.62 -15.14 -6.71
CA TYR A 248 -11.41 -13.75 -7.12
C TYR A 248 -10.76 -13.68 -8.50
N ALA A 249 -9.72 -14.51 -8.75
CA ALA A 249 -9.10 -14.58 -10.07
C ALA A 249 -10.10 -15.02 -11.14
N ARG A 250 -10.94 -16.02 -10.86
CA ARG A 250 -11.97 -16.49 -11.79
C ARG A 250 -13.02 -15.41 -12.09
N GLU A 251 -13.40 -14.63 -11.10
CA GLU A 251 -14.40 -13.59 -11.28
C GLU A 251 -13.83 -12.40 -12.07
N ALA A 252 -12.64 -11.92 -11.75
CA ALA A 252 -11.97 -10.87 -12.52
C ALA A 252 -11.68 -11.28 -13.97
N ALA A 253 -11.35 -12.55 -14.21
CA ALA A 253 -11.09 -13.11 -15.54
C ALA A 253 -12.31 -13.12 -16.48
N GLN A 254 -13.52 -12.85 -15.98
CA GLN A 254 -14.69 -12.69 -16.84
C GLN A 254 -14.51 -11.52 -17.82
N SER A 255 -13.91 -10.42 -17.34
CA SER A 255 -13.66 -9.22 -18.14
C SER A 255 -12.20 -9.02 -18.52
N PHE A 256 -11.26 -9.31 -17.62
CA PHE A 256 -9.84 -9.08 -17.83
C PHE A 256 -9.12 -10.32 -18.35
N LYS A 257 -8.29 -10.15 -19.39
CA LYS A 257 -7.56 -11.24 -20.06
C LYS A 257 -6.05 -11.22 -19.81
N GLY A 258 -5.56 -10.26 -19.04
CA GLY A 258 -4.16 -10.20 -18.58
C GLY A 258 -3.91 -11.15 -17.39
N ASN A 259 -2.77 -10.98 -16.76
CA ASN A 259 -2.41 -11.78 -15.59
C ASN A 259 -3.14 -11.24 -14.33
N ILE A 260 -3.67 -12.14 -13.51
CA ILE A 260 -4.41 -11.80 -12.28
C ILE A 260 -3.68 -12.41 -11.09
N PHE A 261 -3.36 -11.57 -10.12
CA PHE A 261 -2.69 -11.93 -8.88
C PHE A 261 -3.64 -11.65 -7.70
N VAL A 262 -3.81 -12.65 -6.83
CA VAL A 262 -4.60 -12.54 -5.60
C VAL A 262 -3.72 -13.10 -4.47
N PRO A 263 -2.79 -12.29 -3.96
CA PRO A 263 -1.79 -12.75 -3.01
C PRO A 263 -2.36 -13.07 -1.64
N ASP A 264 -1.65 -13.92 -0.92
CA ASP A 264 -1.79 -14.08 0.52
C ASP A 264 -0.82 -13.15 1.25
N ASP A 265 -1.02 -13.00 2.57
CA ASP A 265 -0.07 -12.26 3.41
C ASP A 265 1.32 -12.89 3.29
N LEU A 266 2.35 -12.05 3.25
CA LEU A 266 3.78 -12.39 3.12
C LEU A 266 4.20 -12.92 1.74
N GLU A 267 3.32 -12.90 0.76
CA GLU A 267 3.68 -13.31 -0.59
C GLU A 267 4.49 -12.23 -1.32
N ALA A 268 5.54 -12.69 -2.01
CA ALA A 268 6.38 -11.83 -2.85
C ALA A 268 6.07 -12.08 -4.33
N ILE A 269 5.91 -11.02 -5.09
CA ILE A 269 5.57 -11.04 -6.52
C ILE A 269 6.64 -10.27 -7.27
N ASP A 270 7.29 -10.89 -8.26
CA ASP A 270 8.23 -10.23 -9.16
C ASP A 270 7.47 -9.31 -10.13
N ILE A 271 7.97 -8.09 -10.31
CA ILE A 271 7.31 -7.03 -11.11
C ILE A 271 8.24 -6.41 -12.17
N ASP A 272 9.22 -7.17 -12.63
CA ASP A 272 10.13 -6.75 -13.71
C ASP A 272 9.42 -6.68 -15.07
#